data_a23368b162ca00c2c1bab257499b145b
#
_entry.id   a23368b162ca00c2c1bab257499b145b
#
_cell.length_a   1.000
_cell.length_b   1.000
_cell.length_c   1.000
_cell.angle_alpha   90.00
_cell.angle_beta   90.00
_cell.angle_gamma   90.00
#
_symmetry.space_group_name_H-M   'P 1'
#
loop_
_entity.id
_entity.type
_entity.pdbx_description
1 polymer ?
#
loop_
_entity_poly.entity_id
_entity_poly.type
_entity_poly.pdbx_seq_one_letter_code
_entity_poly.pdbx_strand_id
1 'polypeptide(L)'
;MLFRSCDELAAWDYLQEAWDQIMFGMRLKVHDTWKTRLICTTTPKPKDLIVELVSREGDDVHLTTASTYSNIANLSDNFRKQILQYEGTKLGRQEIYAEILDPEEGGMVKRDWFRLWPAAKPLPKLEFIVQSYDCAYTEKAQNDPTAQITFGVFKPQDGAMSVLVIDAWQDRLQYPDMKEKVLEEYETVYGEGKEARRVDLVLVEDKASGISLIQDLQRAHVFVRSYNPGRADKVQRLSIVANIIKAGRVWVPESSNRKGYVKDWAEGMVSQICSFPEGTVHDEFVDCISQGLRYLRDAGWISIDGAPRDEIEQEDITDAEIYNMRGRENPYAA
;
A
#
# COMPACT_ATOMS: atom_id res chain seq x y z
N MET A 1 -37.79 -5.96 21.66
CA MET A 1 -36.50 -5.36 21.30
C MET A 1 -35.62 -6.45 20.73
N LEU A 2 -35.18 -6.37 19.49
CA LEU A 2 -34.26 -7.35 18.90
C LEU A 2 -32.84 -6.82 19.08
N PHE A 3 -32.02 -7.60 19.78
CA PHE A 3 -30.58 -7.33 19.90
C PHE A 3 -29.79 -8.39 19.14
N ARG A 4 -28.71 -7.95 18.53
CA ARG A 4 -27.57 -8.79 18.20
C ARG A 4 -26.36 -8.26 18.95
N SER A 5 -25.48 -9.14 19.37
CA SER A 5 -24.19 -8.76 19.96
C SER A 5 -23.05 -9.33 19.14
N CYS A 6 -22.02 -8.54 18.95
CA CYS A 6 -20.75 -8.95 18.38
C CYS A 6 -19.68 -8.71 19.44
N ASP A 7 -18.88 -9.71 19.70
CA ASP A 7 -17.80 -9.63 20.67
C ASP A 7 -16.47 -9.61 19.93
N GLU A 8 -15.53 -8.76 20.40
CA GLU A 8 -14.22 -8.55 19.80
C GLU A 8 -14.28 -8.28 18.29
N LEU A 9 -15.15 -7.36 17.88
CA LEU A 9 -15.42 -7.07 16.48
C LEU A 9 -14.15 -6.83 15.65
N ALA A 10 -13.19 -6.05 16.17
CA ALA A 10 -11.94 -5.76 15.47
C ALA A 10 -10.98 -6.97 15.37
N ALA A 11 -11.26 -8.08 16.03
CA ALA A 11 -10.46 -9.30 15.92
C ALA A 11 -10.90 -10.22 14.78
N TRP A 12 -12.02 -9.92 14.11
CA TRP A 12 -12.55 -10.78 13.05
C TRP A 12 -11.72 -10.71 11.78
N ASP A 13 -11.40 -11.85 11.18
CA ASP A 13 -10.57 -11.95 9.98
C ASP A 13 -11.30 -11.38 8.74
N TYR A 14 -12.60 -11.69 8.60
CA TYR A 14 -13.45 -11.21 7.50
C TYR A 14 -14.44 -10.17 8.01
N LEU A 15 -13.89 -9.09 8.59
CA LEU A 15 -14.66 -8.10 9.33
C LEU A 15 -15.75 -7.44 8.50
N GLN A 16 -15.44 -6.95 7.30
CA GLN A 16 -16.39 -6.23 6.47
C GLN A 16 -17.50 -7.14 5.95
N GLU A 17 -17.15 -8.31 5.43
CA GLU A 17 -18.12 -9.28 4.91
C GLU A 17 -19.06 -9.78 6.01
N ALA A 18 -18.51 -10.07 7.19
CA ALA A 18 -19.31 -10.48 8.34
C ALA A 18 -20.24 -9.36 8.81
N TRP A 19 -19.76 -8.12 8.85
CA TRP A 19 -20.54 -6.94 9.17
C TRP A 19 -21.70 -6.76 8.21
N ASP A 20 -21.46 -6.82 6.91
CA ASP A 20 -22.48 -6.67 5.89
C ASP A 20 -23.57 -7.73 6.02
N GLN A 21 -23.20 -8.99 6.29
CA GLN A 21 -24.15 -10.09 6.54
C GLN A 21 -25.00 -9.82 7.78
N ILE A 22 -24.42 -9.29 8.85
CA ILE A 22 -25.15 -8.92 10.06
C ILE A 22 -26.13 -7.80 9.75
N MET A 23 -25.72 -6.76 9.05
CA MET A 23 -26.57 -5.62 8.68
C MET A 23 -27.72 -6.07 7.79
N PHE A 24 -27.51 -6.94 6.80
CA PHE A 24 -28.59 -7.55 6.03
C PHE A 24 -29.57 -8.35 6.90
N GLY A 25 -29.09 -8.99 7.96
CA GLY A 25 -29.92 -9.72 8.92
C GLY A 25 -30.75 -8.84 9.86
N MET A 26 -30.41 -7.54 9.98
CA MET A 26 -31.09 -6.59 10.89
C MET A 26 -32.29 -5.86 10.26
N ARG A 27 -32.68 -6.20 9.06
CA ARG A 27 -33.77 -5.56 8.29
C ARG A 27 -35.18 -5.78 8.80
N LEU A 28 -35.39 -6.62 9.83
CA LEU A 28 -36.73 -6.97 10.31
C LEU A 28 -37.33 -5.82 11.13
N LYS A 29 -38.42 -5.25 10.64
CA LYS A 29 -39.27 -4.34 11.39
C LYS A 29 -40.27 -5.17 12.22
N VAL A 30 -40.04 -5.27 13.54
CA VAL A 30 -40.92 -6.06 14.43
C VAL A 30 -42.10 -5.25 14.93
N HIS A 31 -41.92 -3.93 15.09
CA HIS A 31 -42.94 -2.98 15.54
C HIS A 31 -42.60 -1.56 15.12
N ASP A 32 -43.57 -0.69 14.95
CA ASP A 32 -43.33 0.69 14.47
C ASP A 32 -42.46 1.55 15.39
N THR A 33 -42.45 1.23 16.68
CA THR A 33 -41.65 1.94 17.71
C THR A 33 -40.35 1.23 18.09
N TRP A 34 -40.09 0.02 17.56
CA TRP A 34 -38.92 -0.77 17.95
C TRP A 34 -37.90 -0.78 16.85
N LYS A 35 -36.74 -0.17 17.14
CA LYS A 35 -35.57 -0.26 16.27
C LYS A 35 -34.77 -1.49 16.63
N THR A 36 -34.27 -2.22 15.63
CA THR A 36 -33.21 -3.22 15.81
C THR A 36 -31.94 -2.52 16.30
N ARG A 37 -31.21 -3.13 17.23
CA ARG A 37 -29.96 -2.61 17.76
C ARG A 37 -28.89 -3.68 17.69
N LEU A 38 -27.68 -3.25 17.38
CA LEU A 38 -26.47 -4.03 17.43
C LEU A 38 -25.60 -3.50 18.57
N ILE A 39 -25.07 -4.38 19.39
CA ILE A 39 -24.10 -4.06 20.44
C ILE A 39 -22.81 -4.75 20.06
N CYS A 40 -21.73 -3.99 19.93
CA CYS A 40 -20.40 -4.51 19.62
C CYS A 40 -19.46 -4.16 20.77
N THR A 41 -18.68 -5.14 21.19
CA THR A 41 -17.53 -4.94 22.05
C THR A 41 -16.27 -5.14 21.21
N THR A 42 -15.24 -4.38 21.45
CA THR A 42 -13.96 -4.52 20.76
C THR A 42 -12.84 -3.78 21.46
N THR A 43 -11.64 -4.33 21.37
CA THR A 43 -10.43 -3.53 21.53
C THR A 43 -10.30 -2.62 20.29
N PRO A 44 -9.98 -1.33 20.44
CA PRO A 44 -10.03 -0.36 19.35
C PRO A 44 -8.81 -0.50 18.41
N LYS A 45 -8.86 -1.51 17.55
CA LYS A 45 -7.89 -1.61 16.45
C LYS A 45 -8.32 -0.69 15.31
N PRO A 46 -7.40 0.03 14.66
CA PRO A 46 -7.71 1.00 13.62
C PRO A 46 -8.03 0.33 12.26
N LYS A 47 -9.00 -0.59 12.25
CA LYS A 47 -9.58 -1.15 11.02
C LYS A 47 -10.61 -0.18 10.45
N ASP A 48 -10.71 -0.08 9.13
CA ASP A 48 -11.57 0.89 8.43
C ASP A 48 -12.99 0.94 8.96
N LEU A 49 -13.63 -0.23 9.15
CA LEU A 49 -14.96 -0.32 9.72
C LEU A 49 -15.03 0.28 11.14
N ILE A 50 -14.03 0.06 11.99
CA ILE A 50 -14.01 0.60 13.36
C ILE A 50 -13.90 2.12 13.33
N VAL A 51 -13.02 2.64 12.47
CA VAL A 51 -12.84 4.09 12.27
C VAL A 51 -14.11 4.72 11.72
N GLU A 52 -14.78 4.07 10.74
CA GLU A 52 -16.07 4.50 10.21
C GLU A 52 -17.14 4.55 11.29
N LEU A 53 -17.30 3.47 12.07
CA LEU A 53 -18.30 3.43 13.15
C LEU A 53 -18.09 4.54 14.17
N VAL A 54 -16.84 4.79 14.56
CA VAL A 54 -16.50 5.89 15.50
C VAL A 54 -16.81 7.25 14.89
N SER A 55 -16.58 7.46 13.60
CA SER A 55 -16.90 8.72 12.93
C SER A 55 -18.40 9.03 12.88
N ARG A 56 -19.24 8.02 13.08
CA ARG A 56 -20.72 8.11 13.10
C ARG A 56 -21.27 8.29 14.53
N GLU A 57 -20.40 8.52 15.52
CA GLU A 57 -20.87 8.80 16.89
C GLU A 57 -21.80 10.02 16.93
N GLY A 58 -22.94 9.85 17.61
CA GLY A 58 -23.96 10.88 17.72
C GLY A 58 -25.02 10.86 16.59
N ASP A 59 -24.79 10.12 15.52
CA ASP A 59 -25.75 9.91 14.44
C ASP A 59 -26.59 8.64 14.72
N ASP A 60 -26.09 7.50 14.30
CA ASP A 60 -26.71 6.20 14.49
C ASP A 60 -25.86 5.23 15.33
N VAL A 61 -24.68 5.66 15.74
CA VAL A 61 -23.75 4.95 16.62
C VAL A 61 -23.65 5.69 17.96
N HIS A 62 -23.67 4.90 19.03
CA HIS A 62 -23.35 5.38 20.38
C HIS A 62 -22.10 4.66 20.87
N LEU A 63 -21.04 5.41 21.15
CA LEU A 63 -19.77 4.90 21.61
C LEU A 63 -19.65 5.00 23.13
N THR A 64 -19.19 3.92 23.75
CA THR A 64 -18.79 3.92 25.16
C THR A 64 -17.37 3.40 25.26
N THR A 65 -16.47 4.20 25.82
CA THR A 65 -15.06 3.83 25.99
C THR A 65 -14.74 3.74 27.46
N ALA A 66 -14.00 2.72 27.86
CA ALA A 66 -13.54 2.53 29.24
C ALA A 66 -12.10 2.01 29.24
N SER A 67 -11.25 2.59 30.08
CA SER A 67 -9.92 2.04 30.28
C SER A 67 -9.96 0.80 31.15
N THR A 68 -8.95 -0.06 31.01
CA THR A 68 -8.78 -1.24 31.88
C THR A 68 -8.70 -0.84 33.35
N TYR A 69 -8.17 0.35 33.65
CA TYR A 69 -8.11 0.89 35.01
C TYR A 69 -9.47 1.17 35.64
N SER A 70 -10.49 1.50 34.84
CA SER A 70 -11.84 1.71 35.36
C SER A 70 -12.46 0.42 35.93
N ASN A 71 -11.95 -0.76 35.55
CA ASN A 71 -12.37 -2.07 36.05
C ASN A 71 -11.31 -2.79 36.89
N ILE A 72 -10.28 -2.10 37.33
CA ILE A 72 -9.11 -2.70 37.99
C ILE A 72 -9.47 -3.51 39.24
N ALA A 73 -10.52 -3.12 39.95
CA ALA A 73 -10.96 -3.82 41.16
C ALA A 73 -11.40 -5.27 40.90
N ASN A 74 -11.88 -5.56 39.68
CA ASN A 74 -12.38 -6.88 39.29
C ASN A 74 -11.29 -7.74 38.59
N LEU A 75 -10.08 -7.18 38.39
CA LEU A 75 -9.00 -7.88 37.72
C LEU A 75 -8.11 -8.65 38.70
N SER A 76 -7.62 -9.82 38.31
CA SER A 76 -6.70 -10.60 39.12
C SER A 76 -5.36 -9.85 39.35
N ASP A 77 -4.70 -10.12 40.49
CA ASP A 77 -3.41 -9.47 40.82
C ASP A 77 -2.32 -9.81 39.82
N ASN A 78 -2.34 -11.00 39.23
CA ASN A 78 -1.40 -11.38 38.19
C ASN A 78 -1.61 -10.57 36.92
N PHE A 79 -2.84 -10.34 36.48
CA PHE A 79 -3.17 -9.53 35.33
C PHE A 79 -2.78 -8.07 35.53
N ARG A 80 -3.04 -7.52 36.75
CA ARG A 80 -2.62 -6.15 37.11
C ARG A 80 -1.12 -5.96 36.94
N LYS A 81 -0.31 -6.94 37.38
CA LYS A 81 1.16 -6.89 37.22
C LYS A 81 1.61 -6.96 35.79
N GLN A 82 0.95 -7.80 34.95
CA GLN A 82 1.28 -7.93 33.55
C GLN A 82 0.95 -6.64 32.77
N ILE A 83 -0.19 -6.03 33.04
CA ILE A 83 -0.64 -4.85 32.30
C ILE A 83 0.31 -3.65 32.51
N LEU A 84 0.93 -3.54 33.68
CA LEU A 84 1.91 -2.49 33.97
C LEU A 84 3.16 -2.55 33.06
N GLN A 85 3.47 -3.73 32.50
CA GLN A 85 4.61 -3.86 31.59
C GLN A 85 4.35 -3.20 30.24
N TYR A 86 3.10 -2.96 29.88
CA TYR A 86 2.69 -2.32 28.64
C TYR A 86 2.42 -0.81 28.80
N GLU A 87 2.52 -0.29 30.05
CA GLU A 87 2.34 1.13 30.32
C GLU A 87 3.32 1.97 29.49
N GLY A 88 2.83 3.03 28.86
CA GLY A 88 3.62 3.91 27.99
C GLY A 88 3.99 3.34 26.62
N THR A 89 3.60 2.09 26.30
CA THR A 89 3.78 1.52 24.98
C THR A 89 2.56 1.80 24.08
N LYS A 90 2.74 1.69 22.75
CA LYS A 90 1.65 1.78 21.76
C LYS A 90 0.55 0.75 22.07
N LEU A 91 0.96 -0.49 22.35
CA LEU A 91 0.02 -1.55 22.75
C LEU A 91 -0.75 -1.19 24.04
N GLY A 92 -0.08 -0.58 25.03
CA GLY A 92 -0.72 -0.12 26.26
C GLY A 92 -1.75 0.99 26.01
N ARG A 93 -1.48 1.93 25.11
CA ARG A 93 -2.45 2.95 24.71
C ARG A 93 -3.72 2.32 24.14
N GLN A 94 -3.57 1.31 23.28
CA GLN A 94 -4.69 0.58 22.69
C GLN A 94 -5.44 -0.31 23.69
N GLU A 95 -4.72 -1.17 24.42
CA GLU A 95 -5.32 -2.23 25.25
C GLU A 95 -5.71 -1.73 26.66
N ILE A 96 -4.97 -0.77 27.22
CA ILE A 96 -5.22 -0.24 28.57
C ILE A 96 -6.16 0.95 28.54
N TYR A 97 -5.88 1.90 27.63
CA TYR A 97 -6.61 3.16 27.56
C TYR A 97 -7.71 3.18 26.51
N ALA A 98 -7.84 2.11 25.74
CA ALA A 98 -8.81 1.97 24.65
C ALA A 98 -8.73 3.14 23.63
N GLU A 99 -7.49 3.59 23.31
CA GLU A 99 -7.26 4.58 22.28
C GLU A 99 -7.28 3.94 20.91
N ILE A 100 -7.98 4.57 19.96
CA ILE A 100 -7.86 4.24 18.55
C ILE A 100 -6.60 4.95 18.03
N LEU A 101 -5.57 4.18 17.77
CA LEU A 101 -4.31 4.72 17.29
C LEU A 101 -4.37 4.95 15.78
N ASP A 102 -3.75 6.04 15.32
CA ASP A 102 -3.53 6.22 13.89
C ASP A 102 -2.57 5.12 13.39
N PRO A 103 -2.96 4.30 12.38
CA PRO A 103 -2.08 3.29 11.81
C PRO A 103 -0.76 3.88 11.31
N GLU A 104 -0.79 5.13 10.85
CA GLU A 104 0.37 5.84 10.31
C GLU A 104 1.22 6.52 11.40
N GLU A 105 0.79 6.48 12.68
CA GLU A 105 1.58 6.96 13.80
C GLU A 105 2.83 6.09 13.98
N GLY A 106 4.01 6.69 13.81
CA GLY A 106 5.29 5.97 13.86
C GLY A 106 5.77 5.45 12.51
N GLY A 107 4.99 5.57 11.44
CA GLY A 107 5.44 5.20 10.10
C GLY A 107 6.64 6.03 9.62
N MET A 108 7.50 5.39 8.82
CA MET A 108 8.72 6.01 8.27
C MET A 108 8.43 7.04 7.19
N VAL A 109 7.34 6.88 6.47
CA VAL A 109 6.87 7.77 5.42
C VAL A 109 5.60 8.47 5.89
N LYS A 110 5.47 9.76 5.61
CA LYS A 110 4.28 10.51 5.95
C LYS A 110 3.41 10.72 4.72
N ARG A 111 2.10 10.64 4.93
CA ARG A 111 1.09 10.77 3.85
C ARG A 111 1.21 12.10 3.11
N ASP A 112 1.51 13.19 3.79
CA ASP A 112 1.66 14.53 3.25
C ASP A 112 2.92 14.72 2.38
N TRP A 113 3.83 13.74 2.36
CA TRP A 113 4.98 13.74 1.45
C TRP A 113 4.60 13.34 0.02
N PHE A 114 3.48 12.58 -0.15
CA PHE A 114 2.93 12.28 -1.47
C PHE A 114 2.21 13.51 -2.03
N ARG A 115 2.49 13.86 -3.28
CA ARG A 115 1.76 14.90 -3.98
C ARG A 115 0.54 14.31 -4.68
N LEU A 116 -0.55 15.04 -4.73
CA LEU A 116 -1.76 14.61 -5.42
C LEU A 116 -1.77 15.09 -6.86
N TRP A 117 -1.94 14.15 -7.81
CA TRP A 117 -2.20 14.49 -9.20
C TRP A 117 -3.70 14.77 -9.35
N PRO A 118 -4.10 15.99 -9.76
CA PRO A 118 -5.51 16.37 -9.77
C PRO A 118 -6.36 15.46 -10.65
N ALA A 119 -7.47 14.96 -10.13
CA ALA A 119 -8.37 14.04 -10.84
C ALA A 119 -8.92 14.59 -12.16
N ALA A 120 -9.05 15.92 -12.26
CA ALA A 120 -9.54 16.59 -13.49
C ALA A 120 -8.46 16.72 -14.58
N LYS A 121 -7.19 16.42 -14.29
CA LYS A 121 -6.11 16.48 -15.28
C LYS A 121 -5.91 15.11 -15.93
N PRO A 122 -5.72 15.06 -17.25
CA PRO A 122 -5.26 13.84 -17.90
C PRO A 122 -3.88 13.42 -17.36
N LEU A 123 -3.46 12.20 -17.66
CA LEU A 123 -2.10 11.78 -17.37
C LEU A 123 -1.10 12.72 -18.03
N PRO A 124 -0.01 13.06 -17.35
CA PRO A 124 1.05 13.87 -17.97
C PRO A 124 1.73 13.05 -19.08
N LYS A 125 2.47 13.75 -19.95
CA LYS A 125 3.37 13.06 -20.87
C LYS A 125 4.38 12.23 -20.05
N LEU A 126 4.36 10.91 -20.24
CA LEU A 126 5.24 9.98 -19.55
C LEU A 126 6.52 9.76 -20.37
N GLU A 127 7.68 9.93 -19.75
CA GLU A 127 8.98 9.74 -20.39
C GLU A 127 9.48 8.28 -20.24
N PHE A 128 9.04 7.58 -19.20
CA PHE A 128 9.37 6.18 -18.91
C PHE A 128 8.30 5.55 -18.01
N ILE A 129 7.96 4.30 -18.26
CA ILE A 129 7.00 3.54 -17.43
C ILE A 129 7.66 2.27 -16.94
N VAL A 130 7.69 2.06 -15.63
CA VAL A 130 8.20 0.84 -15.01
C VAL A 130 7.18 0.23 -14.07
N GLN A 131 7.02 -1.08 -14.18
CA GLN A 131 6.25 -1.88 -13.25
C GLN A 131 7.17 -2.58 -12.27
N SER A 132 6.88 -2.51 -10.99
CA SER A 132 7.64 -3.14 -9.91
C SER A 132 6.77 -4.19 -9.23
N TYR A 133 7.25 -5.43 -9.20
CA TYR A 133 6.53 -6.58 -8.65
C TYR A 133 7.23 -7.15 -7.43
N ASP A 134 6.48 -7.37 -6.37
CA ASP A 134 6.82 -8.28 -5.28
C ASP A 134 5.95 -9.53 -5.39
N CYS A 135 6.58 -10.66 -5.71
CA CYS A 135 5.90 -11.89 -6.02
C CYS A 135 5.96 -12.86 -4.83
N ALA A 136 4.84 -13.12 -4.21
CA ALA A 136 4.74 -14.15 -3.19
C ALA A 136 4.67 -15.55 -3.83
N TYR A 137 5.56 -16.48 -3.41
CA TYR A 137 5.51 -17.86 -3.87
C TYR A 137 6.22 -18.81 -2.91
N THR A 138 5.46 -19.51 -2.08
CA THR A 138 5.84 -20.81 -1.52
C THR A 138 4.58 -21.66 -1.40
N GLU A 139 4.70 -22.98 -1.37
CA GLU A 139 3.55 -23.88 -1.12
C GLU A 139 2.82 -23.55 0.22
N LYS A 140 3.48 -22.86 1.14
CA LYS A 140 2.91 -22.29 2.37
C LYS A 140 2.38 -20.88 2.21
N ALA A 141 2.66 -20.19 1.11
CA ALA A 141 2.31 -18.80 0.85
C ALA A 141 0.92 -18.63 0.21
N GLN A 142 -0.01 -19.54 0.46
CA GLN A 142 -1.43 -19.30 0.13
C GLN A 142 -1.98 -18.03 0.83
N ASN A 143 -1.21 -17.45 1.75
CA ASN A 143 -1.61 -16.29 2.54
C ASN A 143 -0.91 -14.99 2.17
N ASP A 144 0.25 -15.00 1.51
CA ASP A 144 0.94 -13.77 1.13
C ASP A 144 0.48 -13.33 -0.27
N PRO A 145 0.04 -12.08 -0.44
CA PRO A 145 -0.37 -11.56 -1.75
C PRO A 145 0.85 -11.20 -2.60
N THR A 146 0.66 -11.20 -3.92
CA THR A 146 1.54 -10.52 -4.86
C THR A 146 1.13 -9.07 -4.97
N ALA A 147 2.09 -8.15 -4.98
CA ALA A 147 1.83 -6.74 -5.17
C ALA A 147 2.55 -6.18 -6.40
N GLN A 148 1.97 -5.14 -6.96
CA GLN A 148 2.49 -4.42 -8.11
C GLN A 148 2.27 -2.92 -7.95
N ILE A 149 3.25 -2.13 -8.38
CA ILE A 149 3.12 -0.68 -8.57
C ILE A 149 3.64 -0.32 -9.95
N THR A 150 2.85 0.41 -10.74
CA THR A 150 3.27 1.03 -12.01
C THR A 150 3.64 2.49 -11.79
N PHE A 151 4.86 2.83 -12.15
CA PHE A 151 5.41 4.17 -12.05
C PHE A 151 5.54 4.80 -13.43
N GLY A 152 4.96 5.98 -13.62
CA GLY A 152 5.17 6.81 -14.78
C GLY A 152 6.12 7.97 -14.44
N VAL A 153 7.27 8.03 -15.10
CA VAL A 153 8.22 9.14 -14.96
C VAL A 153 7.75 10.29 -15.82
N PHE A 154 7.68 11.49 -15.25
CA PHE A 154 7.24 12.68 -15.96
C PHE A 154 7.97 13.94 -15.48
N LYS A 155 7.88 15.00 -16.26
CA LYS A 155 8.44 16.29 -15.90
C LYS A 155 7.32 17.26 -15.55
N PRO A 156 7.11 17.60 -14.26
CA PRO A 156 6.16 18.63 -13.88
C PRO A 156 6.62 20.02 -14.37
N GLN A 157 5.67 20.98 -14.40
CA GLN A 157 5.95 22.33 -14.90
C GLN A 157 7.01 23.07 -14.08
N ASP A 158 7.17 22.75 -12.82
CA ASP A 158 8.12 23.32 -11.86
C ASP A 158 9.51 22.66 -11.90
N GLY A 159 9.77 21.78 -12.83
CA GLY A 159 11.11 21.54 -13.37
C GLY A 159 11.75 20.20 -13.13
N ALA A 160 11.72 19.56 -11.99
CA ALA A 160 12.51 18.35 -11.78
C ALA A 160 11.71 17.07 -12.04
N MET A 161 12.35 16.09 -12.67
CA MET A 161 11.75 14.78 -12.96
C MET A 161 11.12 14.18 -11.70
N SER A 162 9.91 13.70 -11.83
CA SER A 162 9.07 13.16 -10.77
C SER A 162 8.42 11.87 -11.24
N VAL A 163 7.81 11.16 -10.32
CA VAL A 163 7.13 9.89 -10.55
C VAL A 163 5.66 10.02 -10.19
N LEU A 164 4.80 9.57 -11.06
CA LEU A 164 3.38 9.39 -10.79
C LEU A 164 3.10 7.89 -10.69
N VAL A 165 2.50 7.47 -9.59
CA VAL A 165 1.92 6.13 -9.50
C VAL A 165 0.66 6.13 -10.36
N ILE A 166 0.67 5.37 -11.45
CA ILE A 166 -0.41 5.34 -12.44
C ILE A 166 -1.30 4.12 -12.31
N ASP A 167 -0.81 3.08 -11.64
CA ASP A 167 -1.58 1.90 -11.25
C ASP A 167 -0.91 1.18 -10.08
N ALA A 168 -1.70 0.48 -9.24
CA ALA A 168 -1.21 -0.41 -8.21
C ALA A 168 -2.28 -1.42 -7.83
N TRP A 169 -1.88 -2.65 -7.57
CA TRP A 169 -2.77 -3.70 -7.08
C TRP A 169 -2.03 -4.69 -6.17
N GLN A 170 -2.79 -5.38 -5.36
CA GLN A 170 -2.34 -6.46 -4.48
C GLN A 170 -3.39 -7.56 -4.52
N ASP A 171 -2.96 -8.80 -4.81
CA ASP A 171 -3.87 -9.91 -4.98
C ASP A 171 -3.20 -11.25 -4.66
N ARG A 172 -4.00 -12.25 -4.27
CA ARG A 172 -3.55 -13.62 -4.02
C ARG A 172 -3.75 -14.47 -5.26
N LEU A 173 -2.71 -14.60 -6.06
CA LEU A 173 -2.76 -15.28 -7.34
C LEU A 173 -1.92 -16.55 -7.32
N GLN A 174 -2.42 -17.60 -7.99
CA GLN A 174 -1.60 -18.75 -8.35
C GLN A 174 -0.62 -18.35 -9.46
N TYR A 175 0.51 -19.07 -9.55
CA TYR A 175 1.56 -18.71 -10.52
C TYR A 175 1.07 -18.54 -11.97
N PRO A 176 0.22 -19.44 -12.53
CA PRO A 176 -0.29 -19.26 -13.89
C PRO A 176 -1.09 -17.96 -14.06
N ASP A 177 -1.97 -17.65 -13.10
CA ASP A 177 -2.83 -16.46 -13.14
C ASP A 177 -2.00 -15.19 -12.95
N MET A 178 -1.00 -15.23 -12.05
CA MET A 178 -0.05 -14.15 -11.85
C MET A 178 0.73 -13.85 -13.14
N LYS A 179 1.25 -14.89 -13.80
CA LYS A 179 1.98 -14.73 -15.07
C LYS A 179 1.11 -14.13 -16.16
N GLU A 180 -0.13 -14.60 -16.30
CA GLU A 180 -1.09 -14.07 -17.28
C GLU A 180 -1.37 -12.59 -17.00
N LYS A 181 -1.66 -12.24 -15.74
CA LYS A 181 -1.89 -10.86 -15.31
C LYS A 181 -0.70 -9.95 -15.60
N VAL A 182 0.52 -10.38 -15.32
CA VAL A 182 1.74 -9.59 -15.62
C VAL A 182 1.88 -9.34 -17.12
N LEU A 183 1.58 -10.33 -17.97
CA LEU A 183 1.62 -10.17 -19.43
C LEU A 183 0.55 -9.20 -19.93
N GLU A 184 -0.67 -9.26 -19.40
CA GLU A 184 -1.76 -8.32 -19.71
C GLU A 184 -1.39 -6.89 -19.28
N GLU A 185 -0.87 -6.73 -18.06
CA GLU A 185 -0.44 -5.43 -17.52
C GLU A 185 0.71 -4.81 -18.33
N TYR A 186 1.63 -5.63 -18.83
CA TYR A 186 2.72 -5.16 -19.70
C TYR A 186 2.23 -4.57 -21.02
N GLU A 187 1.13 -5.12 -21.57
CA GLU A 187 0.51 -4.62 -22.81
C GLU A 187 -0.37 -3.39 -22.59
N THR A 188 -0.60 -2.98 -21.33
CA THR A 188 -1.45 -1.83 -21.02
C THR A 188 -0.86 -0.55 -21.58
N VAL A 189 -1.72 0.26 -22.21
CA VAL A 189 -1.36 1.56 -22.78
C VAL A 189 -1.83 2.67 -21.86
N TYR A 190 -0.91 3.52 -21.43
CA TYR A 190 -1.17 4.67 -20.58
C TYR A 190 -1.13 5.96 -21.39
N GLY A 191 -2.07 6.88 -21.11
CA GLY A 191 -2.21 8.13 -21.85
C GLY A 191 -3.03 7.99 -23.14
N GLU A 192 -3.15 9.07 -23.89
CA GLU A 192 -3.99 9.15 -25.10
C GLU A 192 -3.24 9.75 -26.29
N GLY A 193 -3.65 9.34 -27.48
CA GLY A 193 -3.16 9.89 -28.74
C GLY A 193 -1.64 9.75 -28.91
N LYS A 194 -0.96 10.84 -29.21
CA LYS A 194 0.50 10.84 -29.45
C LYS A 194 1.33 10.67 -28.16
N GLU A 195 0.71 10.82 -27.02
CA GLU A 195 1.35 10.65 -25.70
C GLU A 195 1.09 9.28 -25.09
N ALA A 196 0.34 8.44 -25.80
CA ALA A 196 0.09 7.05 -25.40
C ALA A 196 1.41 6.27 -25.35
N ARG A 197 1.64 5.55 -24.22
CA ARG A 197 2.87 4.81 -23.98
C ARG A 197 2.57 3.47 -23.31
N ARG A 198 3.30 2.43 -23.72
CA ARG A 198 3.30 1.14 -23.06
C ARG A 198 4.37 1.09 -21.96
N VAL A 199 4.33 0.04 -21.18
CA VAL A 199 5.34 -0.26 -20.16
C VAL A 199 6.70 -0.46 -20.83
N ASP A 200 7.72 0.23 -20.34
CA ASP A 200 9.08 0.12 -20.86
C ASP A 200 9.87 -0.99 -20.19
N LEU A 201 9.58 -1.26 -18.91
CA LEU A 201 10.32 -2.23 -18.10
C LEU A 201 9.48 -2.84 -17.00
N VAL A 202 9.69 -4.12 -16.77
CA VAL A 202 9.19 -4.87 -15.62
C VAL A 202 10.34 -5.17 -14.67
N LEU A 203 10.21 -4.80 -13.39
CA LEU A 203 11.15 -5.15 -12.33
C LEU A 203 10.54 -6.26 -11.48
N VAL A 204 11.29 -7.33 -11.27
CA VAL A 204 10.88 -8.47 -10.43
C VAL A 204 12.00 -8.79 -9.46
N GLU A 205 11.67 -8.99 -8.18
CA GLU A 205 12.66 -9.36 -7.18
C GLU A 205 13.26 -10.74 -7.50
N ASP A 206 14.59 -10.84 -7.44
CA ASP A 206 15.36 -12.07 -7.72
C ASP A 206 15.36 -13.01 -6.51
N LYS A 207 14.17 -13.48 -6.17
CA LYS A 207 13.96 -14.50 -5.13
C LYS A 207 12.97 -15.55 -5.62
N ALA A 208 13.23 -16.79 -5.25
CA ALA A 208 12.41 -17.98 -5.50
C ALA A 208 11.42 -17.92 -6.68
N SER A 209 10.26 -17.32 -6.49
CA SER A 209 9.17 -17.15 -7.47
C SER A 209 9.51 -16.17 -8.58
N GLY A 210 10.20 -15.11 -8.24
CA GLY A 210 10.62 -14.09 -9.20
C GLY A 210 11.50 -14.67 -10.29
N ILE A 211 12.37 -15.62 -9.98
CA ILE A 211 13.26 -16.26 -10.97
C ILE A 211 12.45 -16.97 -12.06
N SER A 212 11.43 -17.74 -11.69
CA SER A 212 10.57 -18.45 -12.67
C SER A 212 9.79 -17.45 -13.52
N LEU A 213 9.24 -16.40 -12.91
CA LEU A 213 8.53 -15.34 -13.62
C LEU A 213 9.45 -14.61 -14.60
N ILE A 214 10.65 -14.20 -14.16
CA ILE A 214 11.64 -13.55 -15.02
C ILE A 214 11.94 -14.40 -16.27
N GLN A 215 12.18 -15.71 -16.09
CA GLN A 215 12.47 -16.61 -17.21
C GLN A 215 11.29 -16.72 -18.19
N ASP A 216 10.06 -16.76 -17.68
CA ASP A 216 8.87 -16.87 -18.52
C ASP A 216 8.59 -15.55 -19.25
N LEU A 217 8.77 -14.41 -18.60
CA LEU A 217 8.64 -13.08 -19.21
C LEU A 217 9.70 -12.86 -20.30
N GLN A 218 10.94 -13.30 -20.08
CA GLN A 218 11.99 -13.25 -21.11
C GLN A 218 11.63 -14.09 -22.34
N ARG A 219 11.06 -15.28 -22.15
CA ARG A 219 10.56 -16.13 -23.25
C ARG A 219 9.41 -15.47 -24.01
N ALA A 220 8.61 -14.67 -23.32
CA ALA A 220 7.52 -13.88 -23.91
C ALA A 220 8.00 -12.53 -24.50
N HIS A 221 9.31 -12.30 -24.58
CA HIS A 221 9.91 -11.06 -25.09
C HIS A 221 9.52 -9.78 -24.31
N VAL A 222 9.17 -9.92 -23.05
CA VAL A 222 8.96 -8.80 -22.13
C VAL A 222 10.31 -8.24 -21.70
N PHE A 223 10.44 -6.93 -21.67
CA PHE A 223 11.61 -6.28 -21.06
C PHE A 223 11.51 -6.40 -19.54
N VAL A 224 12.13 -7.44 -19.02
CA VAL A 224 12.16 -7.71 -17.59
C VAL A 224 13.58 -7.64 -17.05
N ARG A 225 13.71 -7.05 -15.87
CA ARG A 225 14.96 -6.97 -15.12
C ARG A 225 14.79 -7.60 -13.74
N SER A 226 15.76 -8.42 -13.36
CA SER A 226 15.86 -8.92 -11.99
C SER A 226 16.32 -7.80 -11.06
N TYR A 227 15.72 -7.71 -9.90
CA TYR A 227 16.12 -6.81 -8.84
C TYR A 227 16.65 -7.59 -7.65
N ASN A 228 17.90 -7.37 -7.31
CA ASN A 228 18.49 -7.95 -6.12
C ASN A 228 18.42 -6.95 -4.96
N PRO A 229 17.64 -7.21 -3.91
CA PRO A 229 17.50 -6.30 -2.77
C PRO A 229 18.80 -6.25 -1.91
N GLY A 230 19.75 -7.15 -2.13
CA GLY A 230 20.96 -7.26 -1.34
C GLY A 230 20.67 -7.82 0.06
N ARG A 231 21.49 -7.38 1.03
CA ARG A 231 21.38 -7.80 2.46
C ARG A 231 20.56 -6.82 3.31
N ALA A 232 20.12 -5.72 2.74
CA ALA A 232 19.34 -4.71 3.45
C ALA A 232 17.96 -5.25 3.82
N ASP A 233 17.52 -5.03 5.05
CA ASP A 233 16.16 -5.33 5.47
C ASP A 233 15.16 -4.32 4.86
N LYS A 234 13.86 -4.59 4.99
CA LYS A 234 12.79 -3.74 4.43
C LYS A 234 12.84 -2.30 4.97
N VAL A 235 13.15 -2.12 6.26
CA VAL A 235 13.28 -0.82 6.90
C VAL A 235 14.40 -0.01 6.26
N GLN A 236 15.56 -0.63 6.07
CA GLN A 236 16.70 0.01 5.41
C GLN A 236 16.38 0.35 3.94
N ARG A 237 15.72 -0.57 3.21
CA ARG A 237 15.35 -0.34 1.81
C ARG A 237 14.38 0.84 1.66
N LEU A 238 13.35 0.92 2.49
CA LEU A 238 12.44 2.05 2.48
C LEU A 238 13.13 3.35 2.89
N SER A 239 14.02 3.32 3.90
CA SER A 239 14.79 4.49 4.36
C SER A 239 15.60 5.14 3.22
N ILE A 240 16.20 4.34 2.35
CA ILE A 240 16.98 4.80 1.20
C ILE A 240 16.14 5.65 0.23
N VAL A 241 14.86 5.28 0.03
CA VAL A 241 13.97 5.96 -0.91
C VAL A 241 13.02 6.95 -0.26
N ALA A 242 12.86 6.92 1.05
CA ALA A 242 11.97 7.82 1.80
C ALA A 242 12.24 9.30 1.52
N ASN A 243 13.51 9.67 1.28
CA ASN A 243 13.90 11.03 0.93
C ASN A 243 13.35 11.47 -0.44
N ILE A 244 13.14 10.55 -1.40
CA ILE A 244 12.52 10.82 -2.70
C ILE A 244 11.05 11.22 -2.48
N ILE A 245 10.34 10.45 -1.63
CA ILE A 245 8.95 10.72 -1.28
C ILE A 245 8.86 12.05 -0.53
N LYS A 246 9.70 12.25 0.49
CA LYS A 246 9.76 13.48 1.31
C LYS A 246 10.06 14.74 0.49
N ALA A 247 10.88 14.62 -0.56
CA ALA A 247 11.16 15.70 -1.49
C ALA A 247 9.97 16.04 -2.42
N GLY A 248 8.81 15.36 -2.26
CA GLY A 248 7.64 15.55 -3.09
C GLY A 248 7.84 15.12 -4.54
N ARG A 249 8.70 14.14 -4.78
CA ARG A 249 8.96 13.60 -6.13
C ARG A 249 8.01 12.48 -6.51
N VAL A 250 7.24 11.96 -5.55
CA VAL A 250 6.26 10.89 -5.77
C VAL A 250 4.86 11.47 -5.72
N TRP A 251 4.12 11.27 -6.80
CA TRP A 251 2.76 11.70 -6.96
C TRP A 251 1.84 10.48 -6.98
N VAL A 252 0.64 10.65 -6.42
CA VAL A 252 -0.43 9.65 -6.45
C VAL A 252 -1.71 10.29 -6.99
N PRO A 253 -2.62 9.54 -7.64
CA PRO A 253 -3.82 10.13 -8.21
C PRO A 253 -4.77 10.63 -7.13
N GLU A 254 -5.34 11.81 -7.32
CA GLU A 254 -6.40 12.36 -6.48
C GLU A 254 -7.74 11.67 -6.78
N SER A 255 -8.56 11.49 -5.76
CA SER A 255 -9.92 10.97 -5.90
C SER A 255 -10.80 11.95 -6.67
N SER A 256 -11.59 11.45 -7.63
CA SER A 256 -12.59 12.25 -8.34
C SER A 256 -13.79 12.63 -7.47
N ASN A 257 -14.04 11.84 -6.42
CA ASN A 257 -15.21 12.00 -5.55
C ASN A 257 -14.90 12.82 -4.29
N ARG A 258 -13.62 12.85 -3.86
CA ARG A 258 -13.18 13.50 -2.62
C ARG A 258 -11.89 14.28 -2.86
N LYS A 259 -12.03 15.59 -3.09
CA LYS A 259 -10.87 16.48 -3.30
C LYS A 259 -9.92 16.46 -2.09
N GLY A 260 -8.63 16.35 -2.36
CA GLY A 260 -7.59 16.26 -1.34
C GLY A 260 -7.34 14.86 -0.79
N TYR A 261 -8.04 13.85 -1.30
CA TYR A 261 -7.85 12.45 -0.93
C TYR A 261 -7.26 11.66 -2.10
N VAL A 262 -6.52 10.63 -1.75
CA VAL A 262 -5.97 9.66 -2.72
C VAL A 262 -7.11 8.89 -3.37
N LYS A 263 -6.95 8.49 -4.62
CA LYS A 263 -7.91 7.66 -5.35
C LYS A 263 -8.03 6.27 -4.71
N ASP A 264 -9.24 5.72 -4.67
CA ASP A 264 -9.59 4.53 -3.88
C ASP A 264 -8.64 3.33 -4.09
N TRP A 265 -8.27 3.03 -5.34
CA TRP A 265 -7.35 1.92 -5.62
C TRP A 265 -5.92 2.17 -5.10
N ALA A 266 -5.47 3.42 -5.00
CA ALA A 266 -4.15 3.78 -4.51
C ALA A 266 -4.12 3.99 -2.99
N GLU A 267 -5.28 4.11 -2.33
CA GLU A 267 -5.38 4.37 -0.90
C GLU A 267 -4.75 3.25 -0.07
N GLY A 268 -5.05 1.99 -0.41
CA GLY A 268 -4.47 0.82 0.29
C GLY A 268 -2.94 0.78 0.21
N MET A 269 -2.39 1.12 -0.95
CA MET A 269 -0.94 1.23 -1.15
C MET A 269 -0.33 2.34 -0.28
N VAL A 270 -0.90 3.54 -0.31
CA VAL A 270 -0.39 4.67 0.47
C VAL A 270 -0.47 4.38 1.96
N SER A 271 -1.61 3.85 2.44
CA SER A 271 -1.79 3.48 3.85
C SER A 271 -0.77 2.42 4.30
N GLN A 272 -0.53 1.39 3.48
CA GLN A 272 0.46 0.36 3.80
C GLN A 272 1.88 0.94 3.92
N ILE A 273 2.28 1.80 2.99
CA ILE A 273 3.60 2.44 3.01
C ILE A 273 3.75 3.40 4.20
N CYS A 274 2.71 4.17 4.51
CA CYS A 274 2.72 5.14 5.61
C CYS A 274 2.65 4.48 6.99
N SER A 275 2.09 3.28 7.10
CA SER A 275 1.97 2.55 8.37
C SER A 275 3.20 1.70 8.69
N PHE A 276 4.08 1.45 7.72
CA PHE A 276 5.27 0.63 7.90
C PHE A 276 6.33 1.34 8.77
N PRO A 277 7.02 0.64 9.71
CA PRO A 277 7.02 -0.81 9.94
C PRO A 277 6.01 -1.32 10.96
N GLU A 278 5.31 -0.48 11.68
CA GLU A 278 4.59 -0.88 12.90
C GLU A 278 3.12 -1.24 12.68
N GLY A 279 2.50 -0.72 11.61
CA GLY A 279 1.05 -0.73 11.43
C GLY A 279 0.48 -1.79 10.49
N THR A 280 1.30 -2.57 9.79
CA THR A 280 0.83 -3.43 8.70
C THR A 280 1.03 -4.92 8.96
N VAL A 281 0.02 -5.72 8.60
CA VAL A 281 0.14 -7.19 8.47
C VAL A 281 0.79 -7.54 7.12
N HIS A 282 0.57 -6.70 6.11
CA HIS A 282 1.09 -6.82 4.74
C HIS A 282 2.03 -5.67 4.45
N ASP A 283 3.14 -5.94 3.76
CA ASP A 283 4.19 -4.95 3.46
C ASP A 283 4.76 -5.07 2.03
N GLU A 284 4.01 -5.74 1.15
CA GLU A 284 4.44 -6.02 -0.22
C GLU A 284 4.54 -4.74 -1.06
N PHE A 285 3.66 -3.75 -0.84
CA PHE A 285 3.79 -2.44 -1.48
C PHE A 285 5.03 -1.67 -1.02
N VAL A 286 5.53 -1.94 0.19
CA VAL A 286 6.79 -1.35 0.67
C VAL A 286 7.97 -1.87 -0.15
N ASP A 287 7.96 -3.15 -0.52
CA ASP A 287 8.97 -3.72 -1.39
C ASP A 287 8.85 -3.17 -2.81
N CYS A 288 7.65 -3.12 -3.38
CA CYS A 288 7.41 -2.56 -4.71
C CYS A 288 7.87 -1.09 -4.82
N ILE A 289 7.52 -0.23 -3.84
CA ILE A 289 7.91 1.19 -3.91
C ILE A 289 9.41 1.37 -3.71
N SER A 290 10.01 0.63 -2.78
CA SER A 290 11.45 0.69 -2.51
C SER A 290 12.27 0.28 -3.72
N GLN A 291 11.91 -0.84 -4.36
CA GLN A 291 12.53 -1.38 -5.55
C GLN A 291 12.39 -0.42 -6.75
N GLY A 292 11.16 0.03 -7.03
CA GLY A 292 10.89 0.90 -8.17
C GLY A 292 11.58 2.26 -8.06
N LEU A 293 11.48 2.92 -6.91
CA LEU A 293 12.12 4.22 -6.69
C LEU A 293 13.65 4.13 -6.67
N ARG A 294 14.21 3.07 -6.09
CA ARG A 294 15.65 2.83 -6.11
C ARG A 294 16.14 2.65 -7.53
N TYR A 295 15.48 1.79 -8.33
CA TYR A 295 15.82 1.62 -9.73
C TYR A 295 15.77 2.94 -10.51
N LEU A 296 14.70 3.73 -10.37
CA LEU A 296 14.54 5.00 -11.07
C LEU A 296 15.60 6.03 -10.67
N ARG A 297 16.03 6.05 -9.41
CA ARG A 297 17.13 6.87 -8.92
C ARG A 297 18.47 6.43 -9.54
N ASP A 298 18.78 5.14 -9.45
CA ASP A 298 20.07 4.58 -9.88
C ASP A 298 20.21 4.63 -11.41
N ALA A 299 19.12 4.51 -12.16
CA ALA A 299 19.06 4.74 -13.60
C ALA A 299 19.06 6.24 -14.00
N GLY A 300 19.11 7.16 -13.04
CA GLY A 300 19.21 8.61 -13.30
C GLY A 300 17.91 9.28 -13.77
N TRP A 301 16.77 8.61 -13.65
CA TRP A 301 15.46 9.19 -13.95
C TRP A 301 15.02 10.21 -12.91
N ILE A 302 15.38 9.99 -11.65
CA ILE A 302 15.04 10.87 -10.52
C ILE A 302 16.33 11.25 -9.82
N SER A 303 16.53 12.53 -9.56
CA SER A 303 17.62 13.02 -8.72
C SER A 303 17.07 13.81 -7.54
N ILE A 304 17.71 13.66 -6.39
CA ILE A 304 17.55 14.54 -5.23
C ILE A 304 18.88 15.24 -5.07
N ASP A 305 18.89 16.56 -5.15
CA ASP A 305 20.10 17.34 -4.93
C ASP A 305 20.65 17.05 -3.52
N GLY A 306 21.88 16.56 -3.45
CA GLY A 306 22.58 16.27 -2.18
C GLY A 306 22.37 14.90 -1.55
N ALA A 307 21.62 13.98 -2.17
CA ALA A 307 21.58 12.59 -1.68
C ALA A 307 22.86 11.84 -2.08
N PRO A 308 23.53 11.12 -1.15
CA PRO A 308 24.66 10.30 -1.52
C PRO A 308 24.19 9.21 -2.51
N ARG A 309 24.90 9.04 -3.60
CA ARG A 309 24.78 7.83 -4.41
C ARG A 309 25.44 6.73 -3.60
N ASP A 310 24.65 5.75 -3.16
CA ASP A 310 25.25 4.55 -2.61
C ASP A 310 26.14 3.96 -3.73
N GLU A 311 27.38 3.69 -3.41
CA GLU A 311 28.27 2.91 -4.27
C GLU A 311 27.74 1.47 -4.29
N ILE A 312 26.74 1.24 -5.13
CA ILE A 312 26.30 -0.11 -5.47
C ILE A 312 27.31 -0.59 -6.51
N GLU A 313 27.86 -1.76 -6.25
CA GLU A 313 28.70 -2.49 -7.20
C GLU A 313 28.14 -2.31 -8.62
N GLN A 314 28.89 -1.59 -9.43
CA GLN A 314 28.51 -1.16 -10.78
C GLN A 314 28.49 -2.32 -11.80
N GLU A 315 28.30 -3.56 -11.37
CA GLU A 315 28.41 -4.70 -12.28
C GLU A 315 27.22 -4.90 -13.23
N ASP A 316 26.05 -4.19 -13.05
CA ASP A 316 24.84 -4.57 -13.79
C ASP A 316 24.18 -3.50 -14.65
N ILE A 317 24.69 -2.28 -14.73
CA ILE A 317 24.11 -1.28 -15.66
C ILE A 317 25.25 -0.74 -16.54
N THR A 318 25.39 -1.29 -17.73
CA THR A 318 26.31 -0.69 -18.71
C THR A 318 25.69 0.59 -19.25
N ASP A 319 26.51 1.64 -19.42
CA ASP A 319 26.11 2.93 -20.05
C ASP A 319 25.43 2.71 -21.41
N ALA A 320 25.75 1.62 -22.11
CA ALA A 320 25.12 1.21 -23.35
C ALA A 320 23.62 0.83 -23.20
N GLU A 321 23.21 0.23 -22.07
CA GLU A 321 21.81 -0.10 -21.82
C GLU A 321 21.00 1.15 -21.50
N ILE A 322 21.58 2.08 -20.70
CA ILE A 322 20.96 3.37 -20.40
C ILE A 322 20.85 4.22 -21.68
N TYR A 323 21.86 4.21 -22.54
CA TYR A 323 21.86 4.93 -23.80
C TYR A 323 20.83 4.35 -24.79
N ASN A 324 20.72 3.03 -24.89
CA ASN A 324 19.73 2.35 -25.70
C ASN A 324 18.28 2.56 -25.18
N MET A 325 18.07 2.70 -23.86
CA MET A 325 16.78 3.06 -23.31
C MET A 325 16.39 4.52 -23.61
N ARG A 326 17.36 5.45 -23.64
CA ARG A 326 17.13 6.87 -23.97
C ARG A 326 16.96 7.14 -25.47
N GLY A 327 17.49 6.26 -26.34
CA GLY A 327 17.55 6.47 -27.79
C GLY A 327 16.52 5.72 -28.63
N ARG A 328 15.65 4.91 -28.00
CA ARG A 328 14.62 4.20 -28.76
C ARG A 328 13.46 5.14 -29.08
N GLU A 329 13.41 5.62 -30.30
CA GLU A 329 12.16 6.04 -30.94
C GLU A 329 11.18 4.88 -30.82
N ASN A 330 9.95 5.19 -30.41
CA ASN A 330 8.87 4.22 -30.26
C ASN A 330 8.74 3.39 -31.55
N PRO A 331 9.07 2.07 -31.56
CA PRO A 331 9.01 1.27 -32.78
C PRO A 331 7.57 1.06 -33.29
N TYR A 332 6.56 1.56 -32.56
CA TYR A 332 5.14 1.47 -32.88
C TYR A 332 4.50 2.82 -33.21
N ALA A 333 5.30 3.88 -33.44
CA ALA A 333 4.82 5.17 -33.89
C ALA A 333 4.72 5.21 -35.43
N ALA A 334 4.04 4.23 -36.02
CA ALA A 334 3.68 4.21 -37.44
C ALA A 334 2.18 4.00 -37.58
#